data_326bb4a3fb4cbec08830cc7fc2da4bbe
#
_entry.id   326bb4a3fb4cbec08830cc7fc2da4bbe
#
_cell.length_a   1.000
_cell.length_b   1.000
_cell.length_c   1.000
_cell.angle_alpha   90.00
_cell.angle_beta   90.00
_cell.angle_gamma   90.00
#
_symmetry.space_group_name_H-M   'P 1'
#
loop_
_entity.id
_entity.type
_entity.pdbx_description
1 polymer ?
#
loop_
_entity_poly.entity_id
_entity_poly.type
_entity_poly.pdbx_seq_one_letter_code
_entity_poly.pdbx_strand_id
1 'polypeptide(L)'
;MASTGHDVLDGFVKAVRRERPRRIPVAFCISSQYICRRFGVAIKDYLYDPATKLRVQCAFQDTYPQAMIVPGIYPDFGCGVVEPSAFGCRLVQREDNPLAPEPVCPQALHAQEGEGGIEAALKLDMPDIRKDGLMPQVLEYYRYYWKHLDRRYIDRYGYLEGFAFAMGPVETAALVVGYENFLMGLVDHPEAVHRLLGRATELTVTWLRAQEKLNGALRRIYLFDHTPARVGPAHFEEFVFPYLARVCGEFSSAIKIYHICDRGIAHVLPRLPDLGIDVLYFAADIAEVKREVGSRVCLMGNLSPIEQFLQGSPEGVAAEAGRCIEIAADPEGGYLLAPSGAFIPGTPEENIRAVFTAVE
;
A
#
# COMPACT_ATOMS: atom_id res chain seq x y z
N MET A 1 -28.08 -6.48 -19.81
CA MET A 1 -27.31 -5.42 -20.50
C MET A 1 -25.83 -5.67 -20.19
N ALA A 2 -25.01 -5.91 -21.20
CA ALA A 2 -23.58 -6.15 -20.99
C ALA A 2 -22.95 -4.83 -20.46
N SER A 3 -22.41 -4.88 -19.24
CA SER A 3 -21.61 -3.81 -18.65
C SER A 3 -20.42 -3.57 -19.57
N THR A 4 -20.30 -2.35 -20.10
CA THR A 4 -19.12 -1.93 -20.87
C THR A 4 -17.89 -2.02 -19.98
N GLY A 5 -16.79 -2.61 -20.47
CA GLY A 5 -15.64 -3.08 -19.70
C GLY A 5 -14.85 -2.05 -18.87
N HIS A 6 -15.27 -0.79 -18.79
CA HIS A 6 -14.55 0.30 -18.04
C HIS A 6 -15.19 0.69 -16.72
N ASP A 7 -16.23 0.00 -16.26
CA ASP A 7 -17.09 0.47 -15.15
C ASP A 7 -16.38 0.57 -13.79
N VAL A 8 -15.43 -0.32 -13.46
CA VAL A 8 -14.78 -0.34 -12.13
C VAL A 8 -13.70 0.73 -12.01
N LEU A 9 -12.81 0.83 -13.00
CA LEU A 9 -11.78 1.88 -13.02
C LEU A 9 -12.39 3.28 -13.14
N ASP A 10 -13.41 3.44 -14.00
CA ASP A 10 -14.13 4.71 -14.16
C ASP A 10 -14.79 5.14 -12.85
N GLY A 11 -15.47 4.22 -12.16
CA GLY A 11 -16.05 4.47 -10.85
C GLY A 11 -15.01 4.91 -9.81
N PHE A 12 -13.86 4.23 -9.77
CA PHE A 12 -12.74 4.62 -8.91
C PHE A 12 -12.24 6.03 -9.22
N VAL A 13 -11.94 6.33 -10.48
CA VAL A 13 -11.40 7.64 -10.90
C VAL A 13 -12.41 8.76 -10.62
N LYS A 14 -13.69 8.54 -10.89
CA LYS A 14 -14.77 9.50 -10.57
C LYS A 14 -14.85 9.77 -9.07
N ALA A 15 -14.82 8.73 -8.24
CA ALA A 15 -14.84 8.92 -6.79
C ALA A 15 -13.64 9.78 -6.33
N VAL A 16 -12.43 9.49 -6.84
CA VAL A 16 -11.21 10.26 -6.51
C VAL A 16 -11.32 11.71 -6.96
N ARG A 17 -11.87 11.97 -8.15
CA ARG A 17 -12.02 13.31 -8.71
C ARG A 17 -13.24 14.08 -8.19
N ARG A 18 -14.00 13.47 -7.29
CA ARG A 18 -15.28 14.00 -6.79
C ARG A 18 -16.30 14.26 -7.91
N GLU A 19 -16.26 13.39 -8.90
CA GLU A 19 -17.29 13.25 -9.92
C GLU A 19 -18.23 12.13 -9.47
N ARG A 20 -19.53 12.31 -9.60
CA ARG A 20 -20.52 11.35 -9.13
C ARG A 20 -20.33 9.98 -9.77
N PRO A 21 -19.87 8.94 -9.04
CA PRO A 21 -19.84 7.59 -9.55
C PRO A 21 -21.26 7.02 -9.65
N ARG A 22 -21.48 6.05 -10.52
CA ARG A 22 -22.79 5.38 -10.67
C ARG A 22 -23.23 4.68 -9.39
N ARG A 23 -22.26 4.14 -8.65
CA ARG A 23 -22.40 3.50 -7.34
C ARG A 23 -21.12 3.75 -6.56
N ILE A 24 -21.15 3.59 -5.25
CA ILE A 24 -19.96 3.67 -4.42
C ILE A 24 -19.00 2.56 -4.82
N PRO A 25 -17.75 2.88 -5.24
CA PRO A 25 -16.79 1.87 -5.62
C PRO A 25 -16.33 1.08 -4.40
N VAL A 26 -16.11 -0.22 -4.60
CA VAL A 26 -15.56 -1.12 -3.59
C VAL A 26 -14.12 -1.45 -3.95
N ALA A 27 -13.23 -1.37 -2.96
CA ALA A 27 -11.83 -1.74 -3.11
C ALA A 27 -11.45 -2.79 -2.06
N PHE A 28 -10.66 -3.79 -2.45
CA PHE A 28 -10.18 -4.84 -1.55
C PHE A 28 -8.66 -4.86 -1.50
N CYS A 29 -8.12 -4.80 -0.29
CA CYS A 29 -6.73 -5.10 -0.04
C CYS A 29 -6.60 -6.57 0.41
N ILE A 30 -5.65 -7.28 -0.17
CA ILE A 30 -5.42 -8.70 0.11
C ILE A 30 -3.99 -8.92 0.58
N SER A 31 -3.82 -9.74 1.62
CA SER A 31 -2.49 -10.21 2.00
C SER A 31 -2.11 -11.45 1.20
N SER A 32 -0.81 -11.66 0.99
CA SER A 32 -0.28 -12.88 0.38
C SER A 32 -0.70 -14.13 1.17
N GLN A 33 -0.81 -14.01 2.47
CA GLN A 33 -1.25 -15.06 3.38
C GLN A 33 -2.72 -15.45 3.16
N TYR A 34 -3.61 -14.46 3.07
CA TYR A 34 -5.02 -14.71 2.83
C TYR A 34 -5.23 -15.41 1.49
N ILE A 35 -4.64 -14.86 0.43
CA ILE A 35 -4.84 -15.37 -0.92
C ILE A 35 -4.24 -16.79 -1.09
N CYS A 36 -3.06 -17.03 -0.51
CA CYS A 36 -2.45 -18.36 -0.51
C CYS A 36 -3.31 -19.40 0.20
N ARG A 37 -3.82 -19.09 1.39
CA ARG A 37 -4.72 -19.98 2.13
C ARG A 37 -6.02 -20.21 1.37
N ARG A 38 -6.61 -19.16 0.80
CA ARG A 38 -7.87 -19.22 0.05
C ARG A 38 -7.80 -20.14 -1.16
N PHE A 39 -6.68 -20.17 -1.86
CA PHE A 39 -6.47 -20.95 -3.07
C PHE A 39 -5.61 -22.21 -2.87
N GLY A 40 -5.26 -22.57 -1.64
CA GLY A 40 -4.48 -23.76 -1.34
C GLY A 40 -3.08 -23.76 -1.95
N VAL A 41 -2.44 -22.61 -2.02
CA VAL A 41 -1.10 -22.42 -2.62
C VAL A 41 -0.09 -22.17 -1.52
N ALA A 42 1.08 -22.83 -1.61
CA ALA A 42 2.16 -22.55 -0.69
C ALA A 42 2.69 -21.11 -0.90
N ILE A 43 2.97 -20.41 0.19
CA ILE A 43 3.42 -19.01 0.11
C ILE A 43 4.73 -18.87 -0.68
N LYS A 44 5.61 -19.85 -0.60
CA LYS A 44 6.85 -19.90 -1.37
C LYS A 44 6.58 -19.93 -2.87
N ASP A 45 5.62 -20.74 -3.30
CA ASP A 45 5.24 -20.84 -4.71
C ASP A 45 4.57 -19.56 -5.19
N TYR A 46 3.70 -18.96 -4.35
CA TYR A 46 3.12 -17.64 -4.65
C TYR A 46 4.18 -16.55 -4.77
N LEU A 47 5.17 -16.49 -3.89
CA LEU A 47 6.17 -15.42 -3.91
C LEU A 47 7.19 -15.58 -5.05
N TYR A 48 7.63 -16.82 -5.33
CA TYR A 48 8.79 -17.07 -6.20
C TYR A 48 8.47 -17.71 -7.55
N ASP A 49 7.20 -17.98 -7.85
CA ASP A 49 6.74 -18.36 -9.18
C ASP A 49 5.73 -17.34 -9.73
N PRO A 50 6.12 -16.51 -10.74
CA PRO A 50 5.27 -15.48 -11.29
C PRO A 50 4.00 -16.02 -11.95
N ALA A 51 4.03 -17.26 -12.47
CA ALA A 51 2.86 -17.90 -13.06
C ALA A 51 1.80 -18.22 -12.02
N THR A 52 2.21 -18.84 -10.91
CA THR A 52 1.34 -19.14 -9.78
C THR A 52 0.79 -17.86 -9.15
N LYS A 53 1.66 -16.86 -8.93
CA LYS A 53 1.24 -15.56 -8.39
C LYS A 53 0.16 -14.90 -9.26
N LEU A 54 0.42 -14.76 -10.54
CA LEU A 54 -0.52 -14.14 -11.48
C LEU A 54 -1.84 -14.91 -11.54
N ARG A 55 -1.80 -16.23 -11.65
CA ARG A 55 -2.99 -17.10 -11.67
C ARG A 55 -3.86 -16.90 -10.44
N VAL A 56 -3.26 -16.83 -9.26
CA VAL A 56 -3.98 -16.72 -7.99
C VAL A 56 -4.59 -15.32 -7.82
N GLN A 57 -3.86 -14.26 -8.19
CA GLN A 57 -4.37 -12.89 -8.18
C GLN A 57 -5.54 -12.72 -9.17
N CYS A 58 -5.43 -13.27 -10.37
CA CYS A 58 -6.53 -13.27 -11.34
C CYS A 58 -7.75 -14.04 -10.83
N ALA A 59 -7.55 -15.20 -10.22
CA ALA A 59 -8.65 -16.00 -9.66
C ALA A 59 -9.39 -15.26 -8.53
N PHE A 60 -8.66 -14.51 -7.69
CA PHE A 60 -9.30 -13.66 -6.69
C PHE A 60 -10.09 -12.53 -7.34
N GLN A 61 -9.54 -11.84 -8.34
CA GLN A 61 -10.25 -10.79 -9.06
C GLN A 61 -11.51 -11.32 -9.76
N ASP A 62 -11.47 -12.51 -10.34
CA ASP A 62 -12.62 -13.14 -10.97
C ASP A 62 -13.72 -13.54 -9.96
N THR A 63 -13.34 -13.78 -8.70
CA THR A 63 -14.30 -14.04 -7.62
C THR A 63 -15.10 -12.78 -7.24
N TYR A 64 -14.49 -11.59 -7.37
CA TYR A 64 -15.09 -10.31 -7.00
C TYR A 64 -14.95 -9.28 -8.14
N PRO A 65 -15.62 -9.52 -9.30
CA PRO A 65 -15.40 -8.71 -10.49
C PRO A 65 -15.92 -7.27 -10.40
N GLN A 66 -16.73 -6.96 -9.40
CA GLN A 66 -17.26 -5.61 -9.14
C GLN A 66 -16.40 -4.77 -8.19
N ALA A 67 -15.40 -5.37 -7.54
CA ALA A 67 -14.44 -4.67 -6.71
C ALA A 67 -13.11 -4.45 -7.44
N MET A 68 -12.39 -3.41 -7.07
CA MET A 68 -10.99 -3.22 -7.46
C MET A 68 -10.07 -3.83 -6.40
N ILE A 69 -9.10 -4.64 -6.80
CA ILE A 69 -8.01 -5.01 -5.89
C ILE A 69 -7.07 -3.80 -5.79
N VAL A 70 -6.68 -3.44 -4.58
CA VAL A 70 -5.74 -2.36 -4.28
C VAL A 70 -4.58 -2.96 -3.48
N PRO A 71 -3.34 -2.77 -3.88
CA PRO A 71 -2.83 -1.93 -4.98
C PRO A 71 -3.15 -2.45 -6.39
N GLY A 72 -3.39 -3.74 -6.62
CA GLY A 72 -3.75 -4.28 -7.93
C GLY A 72 -3.27 -5.72 -8.14
N ILE A 73 -3.41 -6.21 -9.39
CA ILE A 73 -2.64 -7.37 -9.87
C ILE A 73 -1.25 -6.85 -10.20
N TYR A 74 -0.28 -7.15 -9.36
CA TYR A 74 1.10 -6.68 -9.47
C TYR A 74 2.07 -7.67 -8.83
N PRO A 75 3.39 -7.62 -9.13
CA PRO A 75 4.38 -8.53 -8.55
C PRO A 75 4.68 -8.20 -7.08
N ASP A 76 3.78 -8.62 -6.20
CA ASP A 76 3.85 -8.45 -4.76
C ASP A 76 4.85 -9.44 -4.11
N PHE A 77 5.69 -8.96 -3.21
CA PHE A 77 6.56 -9.76 -2.35
C PHE A 77 6.23 -9.60 -0.87
N GLY A 78 5.08 -9.03 -0.56
CA GLY A 78 4.68 -8.62 0.78
C GLY A 78 5.03 -7.15 1.07
N CYS A 79 4.28 -6.56 1.99
CA CYS A 79 4.52 -5.18 2.39
C CYS A 79 5.87 -5.05 3.10
N GLY A 80 6.66 -4.05 2.71
CA GLY A 80 7.85 -3.66 3.45
C GLY A 80 9.11 -4.49 3.18
N VAL A 81 9.19 -5.25 2.09
CA VAL A 81 10.37 -6.10 1.85
C VAL A 81 11.25 -5.67 0.67
N VAL A 82 10.67 -5.09 -0.37
CA VAL A 82 11.40 -4.82 -1.63
C VAL A 82 12.48 -3.78 -1.44
N GLU A 83 12.14 -2.60 -0.95
CA GLU A 83 13.06 -1.48 -0.74
C GLU A 83 14.10 -1.78 0.34
N PRO A 84 13.75 -2.31 1.53
CA PRO A 84 14.76 -2.68 2.53
C PRO A 84 15.70 -3.77 2.04
N SER A 85 15.22 -4.74 1.25
CA SER A 85 16.09 -5.78 0.70
C SER A 85 17.18 -5.22 -0.22
N ALA A 86 16.89 -4.14 -0.94
CA ALA A 86 17.87 -3.47 -1.78
C ALA A 86 18.99 -2.81 -0.96
N PHE A 87 18.69 -2.33 0.25
CA PHE A 87 19.70 -1.90 1.23
C PHE A 87 20.40 -3.06 1.93
N GLY A 88 20.15 -4.32 1.54
CA GLY A 88 20.80 -5.49 2.09
C GLY A 88 20.09 -6.13 3.29
N CYS A 89 18.87 -5.70 3.62
CA CYS A 89 18.04 -6.37 4.62
C CYS A 89 17.75 -7.81 4.19
N ARG A 90 17.98 -8.77 5.10
CA ARG A 90 17.71 -10.17 4.82
C ARG A 90 16.22 -10.47 4.91
N LEU A 91 15.72 -11.24 3.96
CA LEU A 91 14.38 -11.78 4.02
C LEU A 91 14.42 -13.03 4.91
N VAL A 92 13.77 -12.95 6.06
CA VAL A 92 13.63 -14.08 6.98
C VAL A 92 12.17 -14.53 6.95
N GLN A 93 11.98 -15.79 6.58
CA GLN A 93 10.70 -16.45 6.78
C GLN A 93 10.71 -17.05 8.19
N ARG A 94 9.94 -16.47 9.09
CA ARG A 94 9.81 -17.02 10.44
C ARG A 94 8.98 -18.28 10.40
N GLU A 95 9.41 -19.34 11.11
CA GLU A 95 8.64 -20.58 11.26
C GLU A 95 7.32 -20.36 12.02
N ASP A 96 7.32 -19.39 12.96
CA ASP A 96 6.15 -18.96 13.71
C ASP A 96 5.22 -18.02 12.92
N ASN A 97 5.71 -17.43 11.84
CA ASN A 97 4.93 -16.70 10.85
C ASN A 97 5.19 -17.28 9.45
N PRO A 98 4.66 -18.47 9.14
CA PRO A 98 4.91 -19.14 7.87
C PRO A 98 4.37 -18.39 6.65
N LEU A 99 3.91 -17.20 6.84
CA LEU A 99 2.97 -16.52 5.95
C LEU A 99 3.58 -15.34 5.19
N ALA A 100 4.70 -14.75 5.64
CA ALA A 100 5.37 -13.70 4.89
C ALA A 100 6.88 -13.67 5.16
N PRO A 101 7.71 -13.41 4.15
CA PRO A 101 9.08 -13.00 4.38
C PRO A 101 9.07 -11.64 5.11
N GLU A 102 9.76 -11.54 6.23
CA GLU A 102 9.94 -10.29 6.95
C GLU A 102 11.33 -9.72 6.65
N PRO A 103 11.44 -8.42 6.38
CA PRO A 103 12.75 -7.80 6.26
C PRO A 103 13.44 -7.82 7.63
N VAL A 104 14.68 -8.25 7.65
CA VAL A 104 15.53 -8.16 8.83
C VAL A 104 16.73 -7.30 8.46
N CYS A 105 17.06 -6.35 9.31
CA CYS A 105 18.23 -5.51 9.10
C CYS A 105 19.50 -6.35 8.88
N PRO A 106 20.40 -5.94 7.98
CA PRO A 106 21.69 -6.59 7.81
C PRO A 106 22.42 -6.72 9.15
N GLN A 107 23.13 -7.83 9.38
CA GLN A 107 23.87 -8.04 10.64
C GLN A 107 24.85 -6.90 10.96
N ALA A 108 25.39 -6.24 9.92
CA ALA A 108 26.24 -5.07 10.08
C ALA A 108 25.53 -3.83 10.69
N LEU A 109 24.20 -3.83 10.66
CA LEU A 109 23.35 -2.77 11.20
C LEU A 109 22.76 -3.11 12.57
N HIS A 110 22.79 -4.40 12.97
CA HIS A 110 22.58 -4.84 14.35
C HIS A 110 23.83 -4.48 15.15
N ALA A 111 23.95 -3.26 15.55
CA ALA A 111 25.14 -2.80 16.20
C ALA A 111 25.46 -3.57 17.47
N GLN A 112 26.67 -3.97 17.53
CA GLN A 112 27.41 -4.00 18.77
C GLN A 112 27.31 -2.64 19.44
N GLU A 113 27.04 -2.62 20.73
CA GLU A 113 26.85 -1.43 21.56
C GLU A 113 27.79 -0.28 21.16
N GLY A 114 27.24 0.83 20.69
CA GLY A 114 27.93 2.11 20.55
C GLY A 114 28.01 2.78 19.18
N GLU A 115 27.96 2.08 18.05
CA GLU A 115 28.06 2.69 16.70
C GLU A 115 27.10 2.10 15.69
N GLY A 116 25.95 1.57 16.13
CA GLY A 116 25.07 0.83 15.26
C GLY A 116 23.93 1.60 14.64
N GLY A 117 23.28 0.96 13.72
CA GLY A 117 22.05 1.44 13.14
C GLY A 117 22.27 2.46 12.03
N ILE A 118 22.03 3.74 12.28
CA ILE A 118 21.94 4.77 11.24
C ILE A 118 23.29 5.05 10.58
N GLU A 119 24.36 5.21 11.36
CA GLU A 119 25.70 5.48 10.82
C GLU A 119 26.24 4.29 10.00
N ALA A 120 25.92 3.06 10.40
CA ALA A 120 26.26 1.88 9.62
C ALA A 120 25.48 1.84 8.30
N ALA A 121 24.19 2.19 8.31
CA ALA A 121 23.36 2.28 7.12
C ALA A 121 23.89 3.32 6.12
N LEU A 122 24.47 4.41 6.62
CA LEU A 122 25.04 5.47 5.78
C LEU A 122 26.35 5.05 5.09
N LYS A 123 27.02 4.01 5.56
CA LYS A 123 28.21 3.43 4.92
C LYS A 123 27.87 2.48 3.76
N LEU A 124 26.60 2.05 3.63
CA LEU A 124 26.16 1.22 2.50
C LEU A 124 26.19 2.05 1.22
N ASP A 125 26.44 1.40 0.08
CA ASP A 125 26.25 2.02 -1.23
C ASP A 125 24.77 2.31 -1.50
N MET A 126 24.50 3.25 -2.42
CA MET A 126 23.13 3.43 -2.93
C MET A 126 22.72 2.18 -3.70
N PRO A 127 21.53 1.62 -3.42
CA PRO A 127 21.08 0.43 -4.12
C PRO A 127 20.99 0.61 -5.65
N ASP A 128 21.51 -0.37 -6.39
CA ASP A 128 21.26 -0.48 -7.83
C ASP A 128 20.01 -1.37 -8.04
N ILE A 129 18.92 -0.74 -8.44
CA ILE A 129 17.62 -1.41 -8.69
C ILE A 129 17.68 -2.57 -9.68
N ARG A 130 18.77 -2.71 -10.44
CA ARG A 130 18.99 -3.81 -11.41
C ARG A 130 19.74 -5.00 -10.81
N LYS A 131 20.28 -4.86 -9.59
CA LYS A 131 21.15 -5.86 -8.98
C LYS A 131 20.75 -6.22 -7.55
N ASP A 132 20.27 -5.22 -6.78
CA ASP A 132 20.19 -5.34 -5.34
C ASP A 132 18.80 -5.77 -4.87
N GLY A 133 18.78 -6.65 -3.88
CA GLY A 133 17.60 -7.16 -3.23
C GLY A 133 16.61 -7.84 -4.18
N LEU A 134 15.33 -7.60 -3.95
CA LEU A 134 14.22 -8.12 -4.75
C LEU A 134 13.87 -7.25 -5.97
N MET A 135 14.43 -6.05 -6.09
CA MET A 135 14.06 -5.11 -7.15
C MET A 135 14.21 -5.69 -8.56
N PRO A 136 15.34 -6.37 -8.92
CA PRO A 136 15.47 -7.00 -10.24
C PRO A 136 14.37 -8.03 -10.51
N GLN A 137 14.05 -8.85 -9.51
CA GLN A 137 13.02 -9.89 -9.62
C GLN A 137 11.62 -9.30 -9.80
N VAL A 138 11.29 -8.23 -9.10
CA VAL A 138 10.03 -7.50 -9.31
C VAL A 138 9.93 -6.98 -10.74
N LEU A 139 11.01 -6.39 -11.30
CA LEU A 139 11.03 -5.92 -12.68
C LEU A 139 10.86 -7.06 -13.70
N GLU A 140 11.44 -8.24 -13.43
CA GLU A 140 11.23 -9.43 -14.26
C GLU A 140 9.79 -9.92 -14.20
N TYR A 141 9.18 -9.90 -13.03
CA TYR A 141 7.78 -10.28 -12.86
C TYR A 141 6.82 -9.31 -13.54
N TYR A 142 7.10 -8.00 -13.53
CA TYR A 142 6.34 -7.04 -14.35
C TYR A 142 6.39 -7.40 -15.83
N ARG A 143 7.57 -7.76 -16.38
CA ARG A 143 7.70 -8.20 -17.79
C ARG A 143 6.90 -9.49 -18.04
N TYR A 144 6.94 -10.43 -17.08
CA TYR A 144 6.14 -11.63 -17.15
C TYR A 144 4.63 -11.31 -17.16
N TYR A 145 4.17 -10.43 -16.29
CA TYR A 145 2.76 -10.01 -16.21
C TYR A 145 2.31 -9.32 -17.49
N TRP A 146 3.09 -8.41 -18.06
CA TRP A 146 2.79 -7.78 -19.35
C TRP A 146 2.61 -8.77 -20.49
N LYS A 147 3.31 -9.89 -20.44
CA LYS A 147 3.23 -10.95 -21.45
C LYS A 147 2.03 -11.88 -21.24
N HIS A 148 1.59 -12.09 -19.99
CA HIS A 148 0.67 -13.18 -19.64
C HIS A 148 -0.66 -12.72 -19.03
N LEU A 149 -0.77 -11.47 -18.55
CA LEU A 149 -2.02 -10.94 -18.01
C LEU A 149 -3.00 -10.70 -19.16
N ASP A 150 -4.20 -11.26 -19.04
CA ASP A 150 -5.27 -11.01 -20.00
C ASP A 150 -5.63 -9.51 -20.04
N ARG A 151 -5.76 -8.98 -21.25
CA ARG A 151 -6.05 -7.57 -21.49
C ARG A 151 -7.31 -7.08 -20.78
N ARG A 152 -8.30 -7.95 -20.55
CA ARG A 152 -9.53 -7.62 -19.82
C ARG A 152 -9.28 -7.04 -18.44
N TYR A 153 -8.21 -7.46 -17.73
CA TYR A 153 -7.87 -6.91 -16.41
C TYR A 153 -7.26 -5.51 -16.52
N ILE A 154 -6.47 -5.28 -17.54
CA ILE A 154 -5.90 -3.96 -17.82
C ILE A 154 -7.03 -2.99 -18.19
N ASP A 155 -7.88 -3.37 -19.13
CA ASP A 155 -8.94 -2.49 -19.65
C ASP A 155 -10.00 -2.18 -18.60
N ARG A 156 -10.36 -3.17 -17.76
CA ARG A 156 -11.43 -3.00 -16.76
C ARG A 156 -10.99 -2.35 -15.47
N TYR A 157 -9.78 -2.66 -15.00
CA TYR A 157 -9.29 -2.24 -13.68
C TYR A 157 -8.07 -1.31 -13.77
N GLY A 158 -7.46 -1.19 -14.94
CA GLY A 158 -6.25 -0.41 -15.13
C GLY A 158 -5.00 -1.04 -14.52
N TYR A 159 -5.00 -2.35 -14.25
CA TYR A 159 -3.84 -3.02 -13.66
C TYR A 159 -2.64 -2.95 -14.61
N LEU A 160 -1.45 -2.82 -14.05
CA LEU A 160 -0.17 -2.59 -14.68
C LEU A 160 -0.08 -1.23 -15.38
N GLU A 161 -1.00 -0.89 -16.26
CA GLU A 161 -0.88 0.30 -17.12
C GLU A 161 -0.93 1.61 -16.30
N GLY A 162 0.18 2.35 -16.32
CA GLY A 162 0.33 3.59 -15.59
C GLY A 162 0.24 3.45 -14.07
N PHE A 163 0.54 2.27 -13.53
CA PHE A 163 0.51 1.98 -12.10
C PHE A 163 1.92 1.69 -11.56
N ALA A 164 2.22 2.21 -10.37
CA ALA A 164 3.41 1.85 -9.62
C ALA A 164 3.10 1.74 -8.12
N PHE A 165 3.88 0.88 -7.46
CA PHE A 165 3.85 0.68 -6.02
C PHE A 165 5.22 0.95 -5.44
N ALA A 166 5.27 1.70 -4.34
CA ALA A 166 6.48 1.85 -3.54
C ALA A 166 6.14 1.98 -2.06
N MET A 167 7.10 1.60 -1.24
CA MET A 167 7.10 1.99 0.16
C MET A 167 7.55 3.43 0.29
N GLY A 168 6.98 4.15 1.27
CA GLY A 168 7.40 5.50 1.58
C GLY A 168 8.84 5.56 2.10
N PRO A 169 9.53 6.68 1.93
CA PRO A 169 10.92 6.81 2.33
C PRO A 169 11.14 6.64 3.84
N VAL A 170 10.17 7.05 4.64
CA VAL A 170 10.28 6.99 6.10
C VAL A 170 10.14 5.55 6.60
N GLU A 171 9.18 4.81 6.07
CA GLU A 171 9.02 3.38 6.36
C GLU A 171 10.25 2.59 5.89
N THR A 172 10.76 2.88 4.69
CA THR A 172 11.99 2.27 4.17
C THR A 172 13.16 2.51 5.11
N ALA A 173 13.39 3.74 5.53
CA ALA A 173 14.48 4.09 6.45
C ALA A 173 14.34 3.39 7.81
N ALA A 174 13.12 3.40 8.37
CA ALA A 174 12.83 2.75 9.64
C ALA A 174 13.05 1.23 9.60
N LEU A 175 12.67 0.57 8.50
CA LEU A 175 12.88 -0.88 8.33
C LEU A 175 14.35 -1.22 8.09
N VAL A 176 15.11 -0.37 7.41
CA VAL A 176 16.55 -0.59 7.15
C VAL A 176 17.35 -0.60 8.44
N VAL A 177 17.08 0.30 9.37
CA VAL A 177 17.84 0.41 10.63
C VAL A 177 17.12 -0.19 11.84
N GLY A 178 15.88 -0.60 11.68
CA GLY A 178 14.98 -1.02 12.76
C GLY A 178 14.24 0.18 13.38
N TYR A 179 12.97 -0.02 13.73
CA TYR A 179 12.11 1.06 14.25
C TYR A 179 12.68 1.73 15.50
N GLU A 180 13.24 0.95 16.44
CA GLU A 180 13.81 1.49 17.67
C GLU A 180 14.98 2.44 17.36
N ASN A 181 15.96 1.99 16.57
CA ASN A 181 17.10 2.82 16.17
C ASN A 181 16.66 4.06 15.38
N PHE A 182 15.65 3.91 14.51
CA PHE A 182 15.12 5.03 13.75
C PHE A 182 14.50 6.08 14.66
N LEU A 183 13.59 5.66 15.55
CA LEU A 183 12.87 6.58 16.45
C LEU A 183 13.80 7.25 17.47
N MET A 184 14.76 6.52 18.03
CA MET A 184 15.80 7.11 18.88
C MET A 184 16.68 8.10 18.09
N GLY A 185 17.03 7.73 16.87
CA GLY A 185 17.86 8.57 16.01
C GLY A 185 17.25 9.92 15.65
N LEU A 186 15.91 10.05 15.65
CA LEU A 186 15.25 11.35 15.44
C LEU A 186 15.68 12.39 16.50
N VAL A 187 16.04 11.93 17.71
CA VAL A 187 16.47 12.79 18.82
C VAL A 187 17.98 12.83 18.92
N ASP A 188 18.64 11.67 18.91
CA ASP A 188 20.05 11.53 19.22
C ASP A 188 20.96 11.83 18.02
N HIS A 189 20.49 11.56 16.79
CA HIS A 189 21.28 11.65 15.56
C HIS A 189 20.49 12.25 14.37
N PRO A 190 19.84 13.44 14.53
CA PRO A 190 18.93 13.99 13.52
C PRO A 190 19.57 14.18 12.15
N GLU A 191 20.83 14.66 12.09
CA GLU A 191 21.53 14.84 10.81
C GLU A 191 21.78 13.52 10.08
N ALA A 192 22.07 12.44 10.82
CA ALA A 192 22.26 11.12 10.24
C ALA A 192 20.93 10.55 9.71
N VAL A 193 19.82 10.79 10.43
CA VAL A 193 18.47 10.44 9.97
C VAL A 193 18.11 11.20 8.69
N HIS A 194 18.37 12.51 8.62
CA HIS A 194 18.15 13.28 7.39
C HIS A 194 18.91 12.72 6.19
N ARG A 195 20.19 12.32 6.37
CA ARG A 195 20.95 11.68 5.30
C ARG A 195 20.35 10.34 4.87
N LEU A 196 19.93 9.51 5.83
CA LEU A 196 19.28 8.23 5.55
C LEU A 196 17.95 8.41 4.81
N LEU A 197 17.11 9.34 5.26
CA LEU A 197 15.85 9.69 4.60
C LEU A 197 16.07 10.23 3.18
N GLY A 198 17.10 11.04 2.97
CA GLY A 198 17.49 11.50 1.65
C GLY A 198 17.78 10.34 0.69
N ARG A 199 18.54 9.33 1.16
CA ARG A 199 18.85 8.12 0.38
C ARG A 199 17.62 7.27 0.11
N ALA A 200 16.78 7.04 1.12
CA ALA A 200 15.54 6.29 0.95
C ALA A 200 14.60 6.98 -0.05
N THR A 201 14.51 8.32 0.00
CA THR A 201 13.74 9.12 -0.96
C THR A 201 14.26 8.97 -2.38
N GLU A 202 15.58 9.03 -2.59
CA GLU A 202 16.19 8.83 -3.90
C GLU A 202 15.90 7.43 -4.46
N LEU A 203 16.00 6.40 -3.60
CA LEU A 203 15.64 5.03 -3.99
C LEU A 203 14.16 4.94 -4.39
N THR A 204 13.24 5.50 -3.58
CA THR A 204 11.80 5.49 -3.86
C THR A 204 11.50 6.15 -5.21
N VAL A 205 12.06 7.33 -5.49
CA VAL A 205 11.88 8.02 -6.79
C VAL A 205 12.45 7.17 -7.94
N THR A 206 13.67 6.66 -7.80
CA THR A 206 14.31 5.81 -8.81
C THR A 206 13.51 4.55 -9.07
N TRP A 207 12.95 3.95 -8.04
CA TRP A 207 12.11 2.75 -8.10
C TRP A 207 10.78 3.00 -8.84
N LEU A 208 10.10 4.09 -8.52
CA LEU A 208 8.88 4.51 -9.24
C LEU A 208 9.17 4.80 -10.72
N ARG A 209 10.28 5.48 -11.03
CA ARG A 209 10.72 5.72 -12.42
C ARG A 209 11.05 4.43 -13.18
N ALA A 210 11.59 3.42 -12.50
CA ALA A 210 11.84 2.13 -13.13
C ALA A 210 10.54 1.40 -13.51
N GLN A 211 9.54 1.46 -12.63
CA GLN A 211 8.21 0.93 -12.92
C GLN A 211 7.50 1.72 -14.02
N GLU A 212 7.64 3.05 -14.04
CA GLU A 212 7.12 3.91 -15.12
C GLU A 212 7.63 3.49 -16.50
N LYS A 213 8.92 3.13 -16.61
CA LYS A 213 9.50 2.64 -17.87
C LYS A 213 8.88 1.34 -18.38
N LEU A 214 8.36 0.52 -17.48
CA LEU A 214 7.69 -0.75 -17.83
C LEU A 214 6.19 -0.58 -18.04
N ASN A 215 5.55 0.24 -17.21
CA ASN A 215 4.10 0.34 -17.09
C ASN A 215 3.51 1.55 -17.85
N GLY A 216 4.37 2.36 -18.49
CA GLY A 216 3.97 3.61 -19.13
C GLY A 216 3.86 4.77 -18.13
N ALA A 217 3.55 5.96 -18.64
CA ALA A 217 3.41 7.17 -17.82
C ALA A 217 2.49 6.94 -16.63
N LEU A 218 2.97 7.25 -15.42
CA LEU A 218 2.26 6.94 -14.19
C LEU A 218 0.98 7.77 -14.07
N ARG A 219 -0.13 7.08 -13.94
CA ARG A 219 -1.46 7.62 -13.69
C ARG A 219 -1.89 7.41 -12.25
N ARG A 220 -1.33 6.38 -11.58
CA ARG A 220 -1.64 6.02 -10.19
C ARG A 220 -0.38 5.49 -9.52
N ILE A 221 -0.15 5.98 -8.31
CA ILE A 221 0.93 5.52 -7.43
C ILE A 221 0.30 5.10 -6.11
N TYR A 222 0.69 3.93 -5.64
CA TYR A 222 0.36 3.50 -4.29
C TYR A 222 1.60 3.62 -3.41
N LEU A 223 1.51 4.46 -2.38
CA LEU A 223 2.55 4.66 -1.38
C LEU A 223 2.11 4.04 -0.05
N PHE A 224 2.93 3.14 0.45
CA PHE A 224 2.71 2.44 1.70
C PHE A 224 3.66 2.99 2.77
N ASP A 225 3.12 3.50 3.88
CA ASP A 225 3.93 4.15 4.91
C ASP A 225 3.20 4.14 6.27
N HIS A 226 3.72 3.42 7.26
CA HIS A 226 3.14 3.38 8.62
C HIS A 226 3.91 4.20 9.65
N THR A 227 5.21 4.39 9.44
CA THR A 227 6.07 5.12 10.37
C THR A 227 5.59 6.53 10.67
N PRO A 228 4.99 7.30 9.72
CA PRO A 228 4.45 8.62 10.01
C PRO A 228 3.41 8.68 11.13
N ALA A 229 2.67 7.60 11.36
CA ALA A 229 1.72 7.52 12.48
C ALA A 229 2.39 7.33 13.85
N ARG A 230 3.69 6.99 13.87
CA ARG A 230 4.45 6.63 15.08
C ARG A 230 5.35 7.77 15.57
N VAL A 231 5.38 8.87 14.85
CA VAL A 231 6.14 10.08 15.22
C VAL A 231 5.19 11.19 15.65
N GLY A 232 5.68 12.10 16.51
CA GLY A 232 4.89 13.26 16.93
C GLY A 232 4.83 14.34 15.84
N PRO A 233 3.94 15.36 16.00
CA PRO A 233 3.73 16.39 15.00
C PRO A 233 5.02 17.13 14.58
N ALA A 234 5.88 17.47 15.54
CA ALA A 234 7.14 18.16 15.23
C ALA A 234 8.08 17.31 14.38
N HIS A 235 8.24 16.02 14.72
CA HIS A 235 9.04 15.09 13.94
C HIS A 235 8.41 14.78 12.59
N PHE A 236 7.08 14.80 12.49
CA PHE A 236 6.40 14.68 11.19
C PHE A 236 6.80 15.84 10.25
N GLU A 237 6.75 17.07 10.73
CA GLU A 237 7.13 18.24 9.92
C GLU A 237 8.62 18.23 9.51
N GLU A 238 9.48 17.74 10.36
CA GLU A 238 10.92 17.76 10.12
C GLU A 238 11.40 16.54 9.32
N PHE A 239 10.97 15.33 9.69
CA PHE A 239 11.54 14.07 9.18
C PHE A 239 10.61 13.31 8.23
N VAL A 240 9.35 13.70 8.07
CA VAL A 240 8.41 13.00 7.20
C VAL A 240 8.00 13.88 6.02
N PHE A 241 7.42 15.03 6.31
CA PHE A 241 6.80 15.89 5.31
C PHE A 241 7.74 16.26 4.14
N PRO A 242 9.00 16.71 4.34
CA PRO A 242 9.86 17.12 3.24
C PRO A 242 10.18 15.97 2.26
N TYR A 243 10.31 14.77 2.78
CA TYR A 243 10.67 13.58 2.01
C TYR A 243 9.50 13.04 1.22
N LEU A 244 8.32 12.97 1.82
CA LEU A 244 7.09 12.63 1.11
C LEU A 244 6.74 13.69 0.07
N ALA A 245 6.88 14.98 0.38
CA ALA A 245 6.64 16.07 -0.55
C ALA A 245 7.53 15.96 -1.79
N ARG A 246 8.80 15.58 -1.63
CA ARG A 246 9.71 15.34 -2.75
C ARG A 246 9.21 14.20 -3.64
N VAL A 247 8.84 13.04 -3.05
CA VAL A 247 8.30 11.91 -3.83
C VAL A 247 7.02 12.31 -4.54
N CYS A 248 6.07 12.91 -3.84
CA CYS A 248 4.78 13.31 -4.41
C CYS A 248 4.92 14.37 -5.51
N GLY A 249 5.85 15.32 -5.33
CA GLY A 249 6.14 16.38 -6.30
C GLY A 249 6.70 15.87 -7.62
N GLU A 250 7.59 14.85 -7.56
CA GLU A 250 8.15 14.19 -8.76
C GLU A 250 7.07 13.53 -9.65
N PHE A 251 5.94 13.15 -9.07
CA PHE A 251 4.84 12.45 -9.75
C PHE A 251 3.51 13.20 -9.58
N SER A 252 3.55 14.53 -9.67
CA SER A 252 2.40 15.40 -9.40
C SER A 252 1.17 15.13 -10.30
N SER A 253 1.36 14.59 -11.49
CA SER A 253 0.27 14.25 -12.44
C SER A 253 -0.44 12.93 -12.13
N ALA A 254 0.14 12.07 -11.30
CA ALA A 254 -0.45 10.78 -10.96
C ALA A 254 -1.37 10.91 -9.74
N ILE A 255 -2.46 10.12 -9.71
CA ILE A 255 -3.26 9.91 -8.50
C ILE A 255 -2.41 9.20 -7.46
N LYS A 256 -2.24 9.79 -6.30
CA LYS A 256 -1.47 9.24 -5.18
C LYS A 256 -2.41 8.63 -4.14
N ILE A 257 -2.33 7.31 -3.99
CA ILE A 257 -3.03 6.55 -2.95
C ILE A 257 -2.03 6.38 -1.80
N TYR A 258 -2.30 7.01 -0.67
CA TYR A 258 -1.45 6.93 0.52
C TYR A 258 -2.06 5.98 1.53
N HIS A 259 -1.35 4.89 1.80
CA HIS A 259 -1.76 3.84 2.73
C HIS A 259 -1.06 4.04 4.08
N ILE A 260 -1.84 4.39 5.09
CA ILE A 260 -1.42 4.53 6.46
C ILE A 260 -2.49 3.92 7.40
N CYS A 261 -2.52 2.59 7.50
CA CYS A 261 -3.54 1.86 8.26
C CYS A 261 -3.24 1.82 9.76
N ASP A 262 -2.90 2.96 10.35
CA ASP A 262 -2.74 3.19 11.77
C ASP A 262 -3.86 4.11 12.29
N ARG A 263 -4.11 4.08 13.62
CA ARG A 263 -5.13 4.93 14.25
C ARG A 263 -4.60 6.31 14.65
N GLY A 264 -3.30 6.43 14.93
CA GLY A 264 -2.67 7.66 15.43
C GLY A 264 -2.27 8.66 14.34
N ILE A 265 -3.14 8.98 13.39
CA ILE A 265 -2.82 9.81 12.22
C ILE A 265 -3.35 11.26 12.26
N ALA A 266 -3.91 11.69 13.37
CA ALA A 266 -4.55 13.02 13.47
C ALA A 266 -3.63 14.18 13.03
N HIS A 267 -2.34 14.11 13.37
CA HIS A 267 -1.34 15.11 12.98
C HIS A 267 -0.92 15.04 11.50
N VAL A 268 -1.15 13.90 10.85
CA VAL A 268 -0.85 13.69 9.43
C VAL A 268 -1.94 14.29 8.55
N LEU A 269 -3.21 14.18 8.98
CA LEU A 269 -4.40 14.54 8.19
C LEU A 269 -4.34 15.94 7.59
N PRO A 270 -4.04 17.02 8.35
CA PRO A 270 -4.05 18.38 7.81
C PRO A 270 -3.05 18.61 6.69
N ARG A 271 -1.98 17.80 6.64
CA ARG A 271 -0.86 17.96 5.70
C ARG A 271 -1.02 17.15 4.41
N LEU A 272 -1.95 16.20 4.34
CA LEU A 272 -2.17 15.36 3.15
C LEU A 272 -2.47 16.17 1.88
N PRO A 273 -3.33 17.21 1.90
CA PRO A 273 -3.55 18.02 0.71
C PRO A 273 -2.30 18.78 0.23
N ASP A 274 -1.44 19.23 1.15
CA ASP A 274 -0.20 19.92 0.82
C ASP A 274 0.83 18.99 0.17
N LEU A 275 0.76 17.69 0.48
CA LEU A 275 1.51 16.62 -0.18
C LEU A 275 0.92 16.25 -1.55
N GLY A 276 -0.27 16.76 -1.88
CA GLY A 276 -1.00 16.38 -3.08
C GLY A 276 -1.46 14.91 -3.06
N ILE A 277 -1.77 14.36 -1.87
CA ILE A 277 -2.39 13.05 -1.73
C ILE A 277 -3.84 13.12 -2.19
N ASP A 278 -4.21 12.25 -3.12
CA ASP A 278 -5.55 12.21 -3.70
C ASP A 278 -6.48 11.23 -2.97
N VAL A 279 -5.92 10.12 -2.47
CA VAL A 279 -6.66 9.07 -1.75
C VAL A 279 -5.94 8.72 -0.46
N LEU A 280 -6.65 8.78 0.66
CA LEU A 280 -6.18 8.28 1.96
C LEU A 280 -6.80 6.90 2.23
N TYR A 281 -5.94 5.89 2.38
CA TYR A 281 -6.32 4.56 2.84
C TYR A 281 -5.91 4.39 4.31
N PHE A 282 -6.89 4.21 5.21
CA PHE A 282 -6.69 4.42 6.65
C PHE A 282 -7.49 3.47 7.55
N ALA A 283 -7.14 3.46 8.85
CA ALA A 283 -7.83 2.70 9.90
C ALA A 283 -8.30 3.56 11.10
N ALA A 284 -8.08 4.88 11.06
CA ALA A 284 -8.55 5.81 12.09
C ALA A 284 -10.08 5.98 12.08
N ASP A 285 -10.66 6.71 13.03
CA ASP A 285 -12.10 6.97 13.06
C ASP A 285 -12.58 7.71 11.80
N ILE A 286 -13.56 7.12 11.12
CA ILE A 286 -14.02 7.61 9.82
C ILE A 286 -14.69 8.98 9.91
N ALA A 287 -15.38 9.29 11.01
CA ALA A 287 -16.04 10.58 11.19
C ALA A 287 -15.02 11.69 11.45
N GLU A 288 -13.97 11.38 12.22
CA GLU A 288 -12.85 12.29 12.44
C GLU A 288 -12.12 12.58 11.14
N VAL A 289 -11.72 11.55 10.40
CA VAL A 289 -10.99 11.70 9.13
C VAL A 289 -11.85 12.45 8.10
N LYS A 290 -13.16 12.14 8.03
CA LYS A 290 -14.09 12.86 7.15
C LYS A 290 -14.15 14.35 7.47
N ARG A 291 -14.25 14.70 8.74
CA ARG A 291 -14.28 16.09 9.20
C ARG A 291 -13.00 16.85 8.84
N GLU A 292 -11.84 16.24 9.04
CA GLU A 292 -10.55 16.91 8.88
C GLU A 292 -10.13 17.08 7.40
N VAL A 293 -10.29 16.04 6.58
CA VAL A 293 -9.77 16.03 5.21
C VAL A 293 -10.76 15.57 4.16
N GLY A 294 -11.89 15.01 4.54
CA GLY A 294 -12.85 14.41 3.62
C GLY A 294 -13.42 15.33 2.53
N SER A 295 -13.28 16.65 2.64
CA SER A 295 -13.62 17.61 1.59
C SER A 295 -12.52 17.79 0.53
N ARG A 296 -11.29 17.38 0.81
CA ARG A 296 -10.10 17.63 -0.03
C ARG A 296 -9.44 16.36 -0.53
N VAL A 297 -9.55 15.26 0.22
CA VAL A 297 -8.93 13.96 -0.07
C VAL A 297 -10.03 12.92 -0.18
N CYS A 298 -9.97 12.03 -1.17
CA CYS A 298 -10.86 10.88 -1.28
C CYS A 298 -10.52 9.86 -0.18
N LEU A 299 -11.52 9.41 0.55
CA LEU A 299 -11.35 8.47 1.66
C LEU A 299 -11.55 7.03 1.17
N MET A 300 -10.62 6.13 1.48
CA MET A 300 -10.72 4.70 1.21
C MET A 300 -10.64 3.93 2.52
N GLY A 301 -11.69 3.24 2.86
CA GLY A 301 -11.80 2.47 4.11
C GLY A 301 -13.23 2.37 4.59
N ASN A 302 -13.47 1.98 5.86
CA ASN A 302 -12.45 1.55 6.80
C ASN A 302 -12.99 0.44 7.73
N LEU A 303 -13.62 -0.58 7.10
CA LEU A 303 -14.08 -1.74 7.86
C LEU A 303 -12.89 -2.52 8.42
N SER A 304 -12.92 -2.86 9.72
CA SER A 304 -11.85 -3.62 10.34
C SER A 304 -11.73 -5.04 9.76
N PRO A 305 -10.55 -5.45 9.27
CA PRO A 305 -10.33 -6.81 8.80
C PRO A 305 -10.54 -7.87 9.89
N ILE A 306 -10.35 -7.51 11.15
CA ILE A 306 -10.49 -8.41 12.30
C ILE A 306 -11.93 -8.39 12.80
N GLU A 307 -12.42 -7.23 13.24
CA GLU A 307 -13.70 -7.13 13.94
C GLU A 307 -14.89 -7.42 13.03
N GLN A 308 -14.91 -6.81 11.83
CA GLN A 308 -16.01 -7.00 10.90
C GLN A 308 -15.81 -8.23 10.02
N PHE A 309 -14.65 -8.34 9.34
CA PHE A 309 -14.50 -9.40 8.34
C PHE A 309 -14.17 -10.78 8.91
N LEU A 310 -13.25 -10.89 9.88
CA LEU A 310 -12.88 -12.19 10.44
C LEU A 310 -13.85 -12.70 11.52
N GLN A 311 -14.25 -11.83 12.45
CA GLN A 311 -15.01 -12.18 13.64
C GLN A 311 -16.50 -11.82 13.57
N GLY A 312 -16.87 -10.95 12.62
CA GLY A 312 -18.25 -10.49 12.46
C GLY A 312 -19.13 -11.48 11.69
N SER A 313 -20.40 -11.09 11.49
CA SER A 313 -21.35 -11.78 10.63
C SER A 313 -21.60 -11.01 9.32
N PRO A 314 -22.16 -11.64 8.29
CA PRO A 314 -22.55 -10.96 7.06
C PRO A 314 -23.45 -9.73 7.29
N GLU A 315 -24.41 -9.83 8.20
CA GLU A 315 -25.32 -8.74 8.55
C GLU A 315 -24.55 -7.59 9.25
N GLY A 316 -23.60 -7.93 10.14
CA GLY A 316 -22.74 -6.97 10.80
C GLY A 316 -21.84 -6.21 9.82
N VAL A 317 -21.25 -6.92 8.85
CA VAL A 317 -20.44 -6.30 7.79
C VAL A 317 -21.29 -5.36 6.92
N ALA A 318 -22.50 -5.80 6.51
CA ALA A 318 -23.38 -4.96 5.71
C ALA A 318 -23.84 -3.71 6.46
N ALA A 319 -24.18 -3.84 7.76
CA ALA A 319 -24.56 -2.72 8.61
C ALA A 319 -23.41 -1.70 8.76
N GLU A 320 -22.20 -2.18 9.06
CA GLU A 320 -21.03 -1.32 9.19
C GLU A 320 -20.63 -0.66 7.88
N ALA A 321 -20.74 -1.38 6.75
CA ALA A 321 -20.54 -0.80 5.43
C ALA A 321 -21.53 0.33 5.15
N GLY A 322 -22.83 0.14 5.47
CA GLY A 322 -23.86 1.18 5.41
C GLY A 322 -23.52 2.39 6.25
N ARG A 323 -23.08 2.19 7.51
CA ARG A 323 -22.66 3.27 8.42
C ARG A 323 -21.45 4.05 7.84
N CYS A 324 -20.46 3.35 7.31
CA CYS A 324 -19.30 4.01 6.69
C CYS A 324 -19.71 4.86 5.49
N ILE A 325 -20.61 4.36 4.65
CA ILE A 325 -21.17 5.08 3.51
C ILE A 325 -21.91 6.34 3.96
N GLU A 326 -22.78 6.21 4.95
CA GLU A 326 -23.58 7.33 5.50
C GLU A 326 -22.68 8.47 6.02
N ILE A 327 -21.56 8.12 6.68
CA ILE A 327 -20.62 9.10 7.22
C ILE A 327 -19.73 9.72 6.13
N ALA A 328 -19.18 8.90 5.24
CA ALA A 328 -18.06 9.30 4.40
C ALA A 328 -18.44 9.67 2.96
N ALA A 329 -19.50 9.09 2.42
CA ALA A 329 -19.87 9.33 1.03
C ALA A 329 -20.58 10.69 0.84
N ASP A 330 -20.08 11.47 -0.11
CA ASP A 330 -20.77 12.65 -0.62
C ASP A 330 -21.50 12.30 -1.93
N PRO A 331 -22.59 13.00 -2.28
CA PRO A 331 -23.29 12.79 -3.56
C PRO A 331 -22.39 12.92 -4.79
N GLU A 332 -21.31 13.71 -4.68
CA GLU A 332 -20.36 13.98 -5.75
C GLU A 332 -19.14 13.05 -5.75
N GLY A 333 -19.04 12.09 -4.81
CA GLY A 333 -17.91 11.18 -4.71
C GLY A 333 -17.03 11.45 -3.49
N GLY A 334 -15.74 11.11 -3.58
CA GLY A 334 -14.77 11.31 -2.49
C GLY A 334 -14.74 10.16 -1.47
N TYR A 335 -15.36 9.02 -1.80
CA TYR A 335 -15.34 7.84 -0.96
C TYR A 335 -15.24 6.53 -1.75
N LEU A 336 -14.45 5.61 -1.24
CA LEU A 336 -14.26 4.23 -1.69
C LEU A 336 -14.46 3.30 -0.50
N LEU A 337 -15.45 2.40 -0.57
CA LEU A 337 -15.69 1.44 0.50
C LEU A 337 -14.64 0.34 0.47
N ALA A 338 -13.92 0.16 1.58
CA ALA A 338 -12.82 -0.80 1.67
C ALA A 338 -12.65 -1.34 3.09
N PRO A 339 -12.00 -2.50 3.28
CA PRO A 339 -11.44 -2.82 4.60
C PRO A 339 -10.35 -1.80 4.97
N SER A 340 -10.06 -1.61 6.25
CA SER A 340 -9.00 -0.71 6.74
C SER A 340 -7.59 -1.31 6.65
N GLY A 341 -7.44 -2.41 5.96
CA GLY A 341 -6.20 -3.16 5.76
C GLY A 341 -6.47 -4.40 4.93
N ALA A 342 -5.49 -5.28 4.80
CA ALA A 342 -5.65 -6.49 4.01
C ALA A 342 -6.51 -7.55 4.72
N PHE A 343 -7.26 -8.34 3.95
CA PHE A 343 -7.89 -9.54 4.46
C PHE A 343 -6.83 -10.49 5.03
N ILE A 344 -7.16 -11.13 6.14
CA ILE A 344 -6.28 -12.04 6.86
C ILE A 344 -6.76 -13.49 6.74
N PRO A 345 -5.89 -14.48 6.92
CA PRO A 345 -6.24 -15.90 6.83
C PRO A 345 -7.42 -16.25 7.73
N GLY A 346 -8.41 -16.94 7.16
CA GLY A 346 -9.61 -17.34 7.89
C GLY A 346 -10.80 -16.41 7.74
N THR A 347 -10.65 -15.26 7.08
CA THR A 347 -11.78 -14.38 6.75
C THR A 347 -12.84 -15.14 5.95
N PRO A 348 -14.12 -15.25 6.45
CA PRO A 348 -15.19 -15.92 5.74
C PRO A 348 -15.55 -15.22 4.43
N GLU A 349 -15.81 -16.00 3.40
CA GLU A 349 -16.18 -15.44 2.09
C GLU A 349 -17.52 -14.71 2.12
N GLU A 350 -18.47 -15.21 2.87
CA GLU A 350 -19.78 -14.59 3.09
C GLU A 350 -19.67 -13.19 3.67
N ASN A 351 -18.73 -12.95 4.58
CA ASN A 351 -18.48 -11.62 5.13
C ASN A 351 -17.91 -10.66 4.06
N ILE A 352 -17.02 -11.15 3.20
CA ILE A 352 -16.51 -10.33 2.09
C ILE A 352 -17.63 -9.99 1.11
N ARG A 353 -18.52 -10.94 0.79
CA ARG A 353 -19.65 -10.72 -0.13
C ARG A 353 -20.68 -9.74 0.45
N ALA A 354 -20.85 -9.73 1.76
CA ALA A 354 -21.84 -8.86 2.42
C ALA A 354 -21.58 -7.36 2.22
N VAL A 355 -20.33 -6.96 1.88
CA VAL A 355 -20.01 -5.57 1.54
C VAL A 355 -20.83 -5.04 0.37
N PHE A 356 -21.13 -5.91 -0.61
CA PHE A 356 -21.84 -5.50 -1.82
C PHE A 356 -23.31 -5.19 -1.57
N THR A 357 -23.94 -5.78 -0.53
CA THR A 357 -25.32 -5.47 -0.14
C THR A 357 -25.50 -3.98 0.24
N ALA A 358 -24.47 -3.35 0.75
CA ALA A 358 -24.53 -1.94 1.14
C ALA A 358 -24.38 -0.95 -0.05
N VAL A 359 -23.93 -1.42 -1.22
CA VAL A 359 -23.68 -0.58 -2.41
C VAL A 359 -24.60 -0.88 -3.59
N GLU A 360 -25.49 -1.86 -3.43
CA GLU A 360 -26.57 -2.19 -4.37
C GLU A 360 -27.73 -1.18 -4.24
#